data_0b2292e731e3c3ee482aceda38bbaa72
#
_entry.id   0b2292e731e3c3ee482aceda38bbaa72
#
_cell.length_a   1.000
_cell.length_b   1.000
_cell.length_c   1.000
_cell.angle_alpha   90.00
_cell.angle_beta   90.00
_cell.angle_gamma   90.00
#
_symmetry.space_group_name_H-M   'P 1'
#
loop_
_entity.id
_entity.type
_entity.pdbx_description
1 polymer ?
#
loop_
_entity_poly.entity_id
_entity_poly.type
_entity_poly.pdbx_seq_one_letter_code
_entity_poly.pdbx_strand_id
1 'polypeptide(L)'
;MYDKKKLLEFRKQKDWHWKNDEESPLTKEQKKHFKGLHYFQPNPELYFVLSLSKDVADVGKEVIIKTTDGDTQMYLKAGKITFNVEGKTVTATIFEDPEQVQYQYYLLLRDKTTGEETYKNGRMLQIEREGDRMIVDFNYAYNP
;
A
#
# COMPACT_ATOMS: atom_id res chain seq x y z
N MET A 1 -0.94 6.87 15.29
CA MET A 1 -1.94 6.12 16.07
C MET A 1 -2.96 5.51 15.14
N TYR A 2 -3.30 4.25 15.35
CA TYR A 2 -4.37 3.59 14.59
C TYR A 2 -5.70 4.32 14.79
N ASP A 3 -6.37 4.63 13.70
CA ASP A 3 -7.63 5.37 13.72
C ASP A 3 -8.65 4.68 12.81
N LYS A 4 -9.50 3.87 13.42
CA LYS A 4 -10.54 3.11 12.71
C LYS A 4 -11.54 4.03 12.00
N LYS A 5 -11.92 5.12 12.63
CA LYS A 5 -12.87 6.09 12.07
C LYS A 5 -12.33 6.71 10.80
N LYS A 6 -11.07 7.16 10.82
CA LYS A 6 -10.40 7.72 9.67
C LYS A 6 -10.26 6.69 8.54
N LEU A 7 -9.94 5.45 8.87
CA LEU A 7 -9.85 4.36 7.90
C LEU A 7 -11.20 4.11 7.19
N LEU A 8 -12.28 4.02 7.96
CA LEU A 8 -13.61 3.79 7.38
C LEU A 8 -14.06 4.97 6.52
N GLU A 9 -13.77 6.20 6.92
CA GLU A 9 -14.04 7.39 6.12
C GLU A 9 -13.24 7.38 4.81
N PHE A 10 -11.96 7.02 4.87
CA PHE A 10 -11.12 6.87 3.68
C PHE A 10 -11.70 5.85 2.70
N ARG A 11 -12.13 4.69 3.20
CA ARG A 11 -12.74 3.64 2.37
C ARG A 11 -14.03 4.11 1.71
N LYS A 12 -14.85 4.85 2.45
CA LYS A 12 -16.10 5.42 1.94
C LYS A 12 -15.85 6.42 0.82
N GLN A 13 -14.88 7.32 0.99
CA GLN A 13 -14.50 8.27 -0.05
C GLN A 13 -13.93 7.59 -1.27
N LYS A 14 -13.12 6.56 -1.09
CA LYS A 14 -12.56 5.78 -2.19
C LYS A 14 -13.66 5.11 -3.02
N ASP A 15 -14.65 4.49 -2.35
CA ASP A 15 -15.80 3.88 -3.03
C ASP A 15 -16.59 4.93 -3.82
N TRP A 16 -16.78 6.11 -3.23
CA TRP A 16 -17.50 7.20 -3.90
C TRP A 16 -16.77 7.63 -5.18
N HIS A 17 -15.45 7.79 -5.14
CA HIS A 17 -14.66 8.15 -6.31
C HIS A 17 -14.69 7.08 -7.39
N TRP A 18 -14.61 5.82 -7.03
CA TRP A 18 -14.72 4.72 -8.00
C TRP A 18 -16.06 4.74 -8.73
N LYS A 19 -17.13 5.04 -8.01
CA LYS A 19 -18.48 5.07 -8.60
C LYS A 19 -18.75 6.33 -9.42
N ASN A 20 -18.28 7.49 -8.96
CA ASN A 20 -18.77 8.79 -9.46
C ASN A 20 -17.72 9.63 -10.17
N ASP A 21 -16.42 9.39 -9.97
CA ASP A 21 -15.36 10.18 -10.57
C ASP A 21 -15.26 9.92 -12.07
N GLU A 22 -15.08 10.98 -12.86
CA GLU A 22 -14.90 10.88 -14.32
C GLU A 22 -13.63 10.12 -14.69
N GLU A 23 -12.60 10.20 -13.85
CA GLU A 23 -11.33 9.51 -14.04
C GLU A 23 -11.35 8.06 -13.55
N SER A 24 -12.47 7.60 -13.00
CA SER A 24 -12.62 6.21 -12.58
C SER A 24 -12.44 5.26 -13.78
N PRO A 25 -11.72 4.13 -13.59
CA PRO A 25 -11.54 3.15 -14.67
C PRO A 25 -12.81 2.37 -15.00
N LEU A 26 -13.88 2.53 -14.21
CA LEU A 26 -15.14 1.83 -14.46
C LEU A 26 -15.90 2.45 -15.64
N THR A 27 -16.54 1.61 -16.44
CA THR A 27 -17.47 2.05 -17.48
C THR A 27 -18.75 2.60 -16.85
N LYS A 28 -19.57 3.31 -17.65
CA LYS A 28 -20.88 3.81 -17.17
C LYS A 28 -21.76 2.67 -16.67
N GLU A 29 -21.75 1.53 -17.37
CA GLU A 29 -22.53 0.37 -16.98
C GLU A 29 -22.03 -0.22 -15.66
N GLN A 30 -20.71 -0.36 -15.50
CA GLN A 30 -20.11 -0.85 -14.27
C GLN A 30 -20.40 0.09 -13.09
N LYS A 31 -20.39 1.40 -13.31
CA LYS A 31 -20.72 2.37 -12.25
C LYS A 31 -22.15 2.24 -11.74
N LYS A 32 -23.10 1.90 -12.60
CA LYS A 32 -24.50 1.69 -12.20
C LYS A 32 -24.67 0.53 -11.23
N HIS A 33 -23.85 -0.51 -11.38
CA HIS A 33 -23.92 -1.72 -10.57
C HIS A 33 -22.88 -1.78 -9.46
N PHE A 34 -22.04 -0.74 -9.34
CA PHE A 34 -20.98 -0.70 -8.35
C PHE A 34 -21.55 -0.54 -6.93
N LYS A 35 -21.23 -1.47 -6.05
CA LYS A 35 -21.70 -1.52 -4.67
C LYS A 35 -20.59 -1.27 -3.64
N GLY A 36 -19.40 -0.92 -4.07
CA GLY A 36 -18.24 -0.72 -3.22
C GLY A 36 -17.13 -1.73 -3.51
N LEU A 37 -15.91 -1.37 -3.12
CA LEU A 37 -14.77 -2.28 -3.21
C LEU A 37 -14.85 -3.30 -2.08
N HIS A 38 -14.22 -4.45 -2.28
CA HIS A 38 -14.10 -5.45 -1.23
C HIS A 38 -12.94 -5.08 -0.30
N TYR A 39 -13.22 -4.98 0.99
CA TYR A 39 -12.22 -4.67 2.01
C TYR A 39 -12.18 -5.76 3.06
N PHE A 40 -10.99 -6.00 3.61
CA PHE A 40 -10.86 -6.81 4.81
C PHE A 40 -11.33 -6.02 6.04
N GLN A 41 -11.72 -6.72 7.10
CA GLN A 41 -12.08 -6.10 8.36
C GLN A 41 -10.92 -5.26 8.89
N PRO A 42 -11.19 -4.05 9.42
CA PRO A 42 -10.14 -3.25 10.04
C PRO A 42 -9.49 -4.02 11.20
N ASN A 43 -8.16 -4.04 11.22
CA ASN A 43 -7.40 -4.76 12.22
C ASN A 43 -6.32 -3.86 12.83
N PRO A 44 -6.45 -3.46 14.12
CA PRO A 44 -5.47 -2.60 14.76
C PRO A 44 -4.10 -3.25 14.94
N GLU A 45 -4.01 -4.58 14.90
CA GLU A 45 -2.75 -5.31 14.98
C GLU A 45 -1.90 -5.17 13.71
N LEU A 46 -2.46 -4.62 12.64
CA LEU A 46 -1.75 -4.37 11.38
C LEU A 46 -1.24 -2.93 11.27
N TYR A 47 -1.31 -2.16 12.33
CA TYR A 47 -0.75 -0.81 12.42
C TYR A 47 0.58 -0.83 13.15
N PHE A 48 1.63 -0.30 12.51
CA PHE A 48 2.98 -0.29 13.07
C PHE A 48 3.62 1.08 12.94
N VAL A 49 4.44 1.44 13.93
CA VAL A 49 5.34 2.59 13.86
C VAL A 49 6.76 2.04 14.00
N LEU A 50 7.53 2.10 12.92
CA LEU A 50 8.79 1.38 12.80
C LEU A 50 9.92 2.30 12.36
N SER A 51 11.14 1.95 12.75
CA SER A 51 12.35 2.60 12.26
C SER A 51 12.78 1.96 10.94
N LEU A 52 13.21 2.80 9.99
CA LEU A 52 13.77 2.33 8.73
C LEU A 52 15.25 1.98 8.92
N SER A 53 15.62 0.75 8.64
CA SER A 53 17.02 0.33 8.63
C SER A 53 17.61 0.58 7.25
N LYS A 54 18.69 1.38 7.21
CA LYS A 54 19.46 1.61 5.99
C LYS A 54 20.73 0.76 5.94
N ASP A 55 20.91 -0.12 6.92
CA ASP A 55 22.05 -1.02 7.00
C ASP A 55 21.84 -2.25 6.10
N VAL A 56 21.70 -1.98 4.81
CA VAL A 56 21.57 -3.00 3.77
C VAL A 56 22.42 -2.62 2.58
N ALA A 57 23.01 -3.61 1.94
CA ALA A 57 24.00 -3.39 0.88
C ALA A 57 23.44 -2.73 -0.39
N ASP A 58 22.14 -2.81 -0.61
CA ASP A 58 21.49 -2.35 -1.84
C ASP A 58 20.61 -1.10 -1.68
N VAL A 59 20.79 -0.34 -0.59
CA VAL A 59 20.12 0.96 -0.42
C VAL A 59 20.52 1.91 -1.56
N GLY A 60 19.53 2.55 -2.16
CA GLY A 60 19.72 3.42 -3.32
C GLY A 60 19.72 2.71 -4.66
N LYS A 61 19.61 1.38 -4.69
CA LYS A 61 19.55 0.61 -5.92
C LYS A 61 18.22 0.81 -6.63
N GLU A 62 18.28 0.99 -7.95
CA GLU A 62 17.09 1.14 -8.78
C GLU A 62 16.37 -0.19 -9.01
N VAL A 63 15.03 -0.13 -8.94
CA VAL A 63 14.15 -1.27 -9.21
C VAL A 63 13.02 -0.81 -10.12
N ILE A 64 12.74 -1.59 -11.16
CA ILE A 64 11.64 -1.31 -12.08
C ILE A 64 10.47 -2.24 -11.71
N ILE A 65 9.32 -1.64 -11.43
CA ILE A 65 8.10 -2.36 -11.07
C ILE A 65 7.07 -2.14 -12.16
N LYS A 66 6.46 -3.23 -12.66
CA LYS A 66 5.34 -3.15 -13.59
C LYS A 66 4.06 -2.88 -12.85
N THR A 67 3.29 -1.92 -13.36
CA THR A 67 1.95 -1.62 -12.86
C THR A 67 0.90 -2.49 -13.56
N THR A 68 -0.35 -2.43 -13.08
CA THR A 68 -1.44 -3.26 -13.61
C THR A 68 -1.84 -2.91 -15.04
N ASP A 69 -1.60 -1.68 -15.47
CA ASP A 69 -1.90 -1.20 -16.83
C ASP A 69 -0.79 -1.50 -17.84
N GLY A 70 0.25 -2.22 -17.42
CA GLY A 70 1.38 -2.58 -18.28
C GLY A 70 2.50 -1.56 -18.32
N ASP A 71 2.34 -0.42 -17.68
CA ASP A 71 3.40 0.58 -17.54
C ASP A 71 4.46 0.11 -16.54
N THR A 72 5.62 0.76 -16.59
CA THR A 72 6.70 0.52 -15.65
C THR A 72 6.97 1.79 -14.85
N GLN A 73 7.37 1.62 -13.60
CA GLN A 73 7.79 2.72 -12.75
C GLN A 73 9.09 2.35 -12.03
N MET A 74 10.02 3.30 -11.99
CA MET A 74 11.30 3.11 -11.31
C MET A 74 11.17 3.55 -9.86
N TYR A 75 11.65 2.71 -8.96
CA TYR A 75 11.78 3.00 -7.53
C TYR A 75 13.21 2.79 -7.08
N LEU A 76 13.57 3.44 -5.98
CA LEU A 76 14.83 3.19 -5.29
C LEU A 76 14.58 2.41 -4.02
N LYS A 77 15.47 1.48 -3.69
CA LYS A 77 15.40 0.79 -2.40
C LYS A 77 15.84 1.76 -1.31
N ALA A 78 14.93 2.09 -0.39
CA ALA A 78 15.20 3.03 0.69
C ALA A 78 15.74 2.36 1.95
N GLY A 79 15.41 1.11 2.17
CA GLY A 79 15.83 0.36 3.36
C GLY A 79 14.89 -0.78 3.68
N LYS A 80 14.94 -1.25 4.91
CA LYS A 80 14.10 -2.34 5.40
C LYS A 80 13.41 -1.98 6.70
N ILE A 81 12.24 -2.56 6.91
CA ILE A 81 11.54 -2.55 8.19
C ILE A 81 11.37 -3.97 8.68
N THR A 82 11.34 -4.13 10.00
CA THR A 82 11.13 -5.43 10.65
C THR A 82 9.98 -5.30 11.63
N PHE A 83 9.05 -6.23 11.58
CA PHE A 83 7.86 -6.23 12.43
C PHE A 83 7.42 -7.65 12.74
N ASN A 84 6.55 -7.81 13.74
CA ASN A 84 6.04 -9.11 14.16
C ASN A 84 4.56 -9.24 13.82
N VAL A 85 4.20 -10.34 13.19
CA VAL A 85 2.81 -10.70 12.89
C VAL A 85 2.58 -12.13 13.34
N GLU A 86 1.60 -12.33 14.19
CA GLU A 86 1.24 -13.65 14.71
C GLU A 86 2.44 -14.44 15.28
N GLY A 87 3.30 -13.73 16.00
CA GLY A 87 4.50 -14.30 16.61
C GLY A 87 5.66 -14.56 15.66
N LYS A 88 5.54 -14.18 14.40
CA LYS A 88 6.60 -14.31 13.40
C LYS A 88 7.23 -12.97 13.09
N THR A 89 8.55 -12.94 12.99
CA THR A 89 9.30 -11.76 12.58
C THR A 89 9.33 -11.68 11.05
N VAL A 90 8.91 -10.55 10.51
CA VAL A 90 8.86 -10.28 9.07
C VAL A 90 9.75 -9.10 8.75
N THR A 91 10.57 -9.22 7.72
CA THR A 91 11.37 -8.11 7.20
C THR A 91 10.90 -7.78 5.78
N ALA A 92 10.67 -6.49 5.52
CA ALA A 92 10.18 -6.04 4.23
C ALA A 92 11.03 -4.88 3.71
N THR A 93 11.17 -4.80 2.39
CA THR A 93 11.90 -3.73 1.73
C THR A 93 10.98 -2.54 1.51
N ILE A 94 11.47 -1.35 1.85
CA ILE A 94 10.80 -0.08 1.58
C ILE A 94 11.38 0.52 0.30
N PHE A 95 10.50 0.94 -0.60
CA PHE A 95 10.85 1.60 -1.85
C PHE A 95 10.54 3.09 -1.77
N GLU A 96 11.35 3.88 -2.45
CA GLU A 96 11.18 5.33 -2.56
C GLU A 96 10.92 5.68 -4.01
N ASP A 97 9.89 6.52 -4.26
CA ASP A 97 9.64 7.09 -5.58
C ASP A 97 10.40 8.41 -5.70
N PRO A 98 11.45 8.48 -6.55
CA PRO A 98 12.28 9.68 -6.65
C PRO A 98 11.57 10.86 -7.29
N GLU A 99 10.44 10.64 -7.95
CA GLU A 99 9.70 11.70 -8.66
C GLU A 99 8.60 12.36 -7.85
N GLN A 100 8.25 11.78 -6.68
CA GLN A 100 7.18 12.32 -5.85
C GLN A 100 7.70 13.09 -4.65
N VAL A 101 7.03 14.20 -4.33
CA VAL A 101 7.35 15.05 -3.17
C VAL A 101 6.59 14.59 -1.93
N GLN A 102 5.35 14.09 -2.08
CA GLN A 102 4.55 13.55 -0.99
C GLN A 102 4.42 12.04 -1.13
N TYR A 103 4.35 11.33 -0.01
CA TYR A 103 4.19 9.88 0.03
C TYR A 103 5.24 9.17 -0.83
N GLN A 104 6.50 9.50 -0.54
CA GLN A 104 7.65 8.99 -1.31
C GLN A 104 7.94 7.51 -1.06
N TYR A 105 7.38 6.93 -0.01
CA TYR A 105 7.75 5.59 0.43
C TYR A 105 6.62 4.61 0.21
N TYR A 106 6.99 3.42 -0.28
CA TYR A 106 6.05 2.37 -0.62
C TYR A 106 6.54 1.02 -0.16
N LEU A 107 5.60 0.16 0.19
CA LEU A 107 5.82 -1.24 0.46
C LEU A 107 5.01 -2.05 -0.56
N LEU A 108 5.65 -2.98 -1.23
CA LEU A 108 4.98 -3.96 -2.08
C LEU A 108 4.82 -5.24 -1.28
N LEU A 109 3.59 -5.69 -1.08
CA LEU A 109 3.35 -6.88 -0.28
C LEU A 109 2.59 -7.96 -1.04
N ARG A 110 2.97 -9.19 -0.74
CA ARG A 110 2.27 -10.39 -1.18
C ARG A 110 2.00 -11.23 0.06
N ASP A 111 0.79 -11.77 0.16
CA ASP A 111 0.39 -12.61 1.27
C ASP A 111 -0.40 -13.82 0.79
N LYS A 112 -0.97 -14.58 1.72
CA LYS A 112 -1.74 -15.79 1.39
C LYS A 112 -2.98 -15.52 0.53
N THR A 113 -3.49 -14.27 0.52
CA THR A 113 -4.65 -13.89 -0.27
C THR A 113 -4.29 -13.47 -1.69
N THR A 114 -3.00 -13.33 -2.00
CA THR A 114 -2.53 -12.88 -3.31
C THR A 114 -2.95 -13.87 -4.40
N GLY A 115 -3.69 -13.37 -5.38
CA GLY A 115 -4.21 -14.17 -6.49
C GLY A 115 -5.55 -14.83 -6.21
N GLU A 116 -6.00 -14.92 -4.96
CA GLU A 116 -7.29 -15.49 -4.57
C GLU A 116 -8.28 -14.41 -4.17
N GLU A 117 -7.98 -13.69 -3.08
CA GLU A 117 -8.84 -12.63 -2.55
C GLU A 117 -8.35 -11.23 -2.92
N THR A 118 -7.08 -11.10 -3.34
CA THR A 118 -6.48 -9.84 -3.76
C THR A 118 -5.86 -9.99 -5.15
N TYR A 119 -5.43 -8.86 -5.71
CA TYR A 119 -4.85 -8.83 -7.03
C TYR A 119 -3.54 -9.66 -7.08
N LYS A 120 -3.40 -10.49 -8.12
CA LYS A 120 -2.31 -11.50 -8.24
C LYS A 120 -0.90 -10.93 -8.27
N ASN A 121 -0.74 -9.65 -8.63
CA ASN A 121 0.56 -8.97 -8.64
C ASN A 121 0.96 -8.42 -7.27
N GLY A 122 0.14 -8.67 -6.25
CA GLY A 122 0.34 -8.18 -4.92
C GLY A 122 -0.34 -6.83 -4.67
N ARG A 123 -0.16 -6.30 -3.47
CA ARG A 123 -0.73 -5.03 -3.07
C ARG A 123 0.38 -4.05 -2.73
N MET A 124 0.12 -2.77 -2.94
CA MET A 124 1.02 -1.69 -2.52
C MET A 124 0.46 -1.00 -1.28
N LEU A 125 1.36 -0.42 -0.52
CA LEU A 125 1.03 0.41 0.62
C LEU A 125 1.89 1.66 0.58
N GLN A 126 1.24 2.82 0.59
CA GLN A 126 1.94 4.09 0.80
C GLN A 126 2.28 4.22 2.28
N ILE A 127 3.51 4.59 2.56
CA ILE A 127 4.02 4.71 3.91
C ILE A 127 4.24 6.17 4.24
N GLU A 128 3.66 6.59 5.36
CA GLU A 128 3.86 7.93 5.88
C GLU A 128 5.12 7.96 6.73
N ARG A 129 5.95 8.96 6.51
CA ARG A 129 7.15 9.19 7.31
C ARG A 129 6.90 10.30 8.32
N GLU A 130 7.19 10.02 9.57
CA GLU A 130 7.12 11.00 10.64
C GLU A 130 8.47 11.05 11.37
N GLY A 131 9.28 12.05 11.04
CA GLY A 131 10.66 12.13 11.51
C GLY A 131 11.51 10.99 10.95
N ASP A 132 12.09 10.18 11.81
CA ASP A 132 12.87 8.99 11.47
C ASP A 132 12.04 7.69 11.51
N ARG A 133 10.72 7.82 11.74
CA ARG A 133 9.83 6.66 11.86
C ARG A 133 8.94 6.51 10.64
N MET A 134 8.65 5.26 10.30
CA MET A 134 7.72 4.88 9.25
C MET A 134 6.42 4.42 9.87
N ILE A 135 5.32 5.04 9.46
CA ILE A 135 3.97 4.61 9.87
C ILE A 135 3.45 3.66 8.82
N VAL A 136 3.27 2.40 9.23
CA VAL A 136 2.89 1.30 8.33
C VAL A 136 1.55 0.76 8.79
N ASP A 137 0.49 1.12 8.07
CA ASP A 137 -0.85 0.63 8.35
C ASP A 137 -1.33 -0.23 7.18
N PHE A 138 -1.25 -1.54 7.34
CA PHE A 138 -1.64 -2.49 6.29
C PHE A 138 -3.13 -2.46 5.96
N ASN A 139 -3.96 -1.82 6.80
CA ASN A 139 -5.37 -1.63 6.49
C ASN A 139 -5.60 -0.75 5.25
N TYR A 140 -4.60 0.04 4.85
CA TYR A 140 -4.66 0.91 3.67
C TYR A 140 -4.04 0.30 2.41
N ALA A 141 -3.60 -0.96 2.44
CA ALA A 141 -2.99 -1.59 1.27
C ALA A 141 -3.98 -1.64 0.09
N TYR A 142 -3.47 -1.43 -1.12
CA TYR A 142 -4.29 -1.34 -2.32
C TYR A 142 -3.64 -2.08 -3.50
N ASN A 143 -4.43 -2.36 -4.52
CA ASN A 143 -3.93 -2.91 -5.78
C ASN A 143 -3.28 -1.79 -6.61
N PRO A 144 -2.04 -1.97 -7.05
CA PRO A 144 -1.35 -0.96 -7.86
C PRO A 144 -1.97 -0.76 -9.23
#